data_7948314c1f5926829bfe408dd4ad702b
#
_entry.id   7948314c1f5926829bfe408dd4ad702b
#
_cell.length_a   1.000
_cell.length_b   1.000
_cell.length_c   1.000
_cell.angle_alpha   90.00
_cell.angle_beta   90.00
_cell.angle_gamma   90.00
#
_symmetry.space_group_name_H-M   'P 1'
#
loop_
_entity.id
_entity.type
_entity.pdbx_description
1 polymer ?
#
loop_
_entity_poly.entity_id
_entity_poly.type
_entity_poly.pdbx_seq_one_letter_code
_entity_poly.pdbx_strand_id
1 'polypeptide(L)'
;SLISFYFFKVDQVKSLVPYYYFPTSKNLKEESLSIGKNAYQLLYFGQYKQSLNLAKLAVKINKKDKKLWLILAEAQMANNLYKQSLNSLNEAQKLNPSNSEIYFAKSNVYLKISQLKNAKNALETGLIFEPDNHKAIFQLGNIELMEKNYSEAIDLFKKSIKIKPDFWQAINNQGLAYFEKNKINKSVKLFEEAISIEENAEPLLGLASCLRIKDIELALQLTKKALTKDPNYVSYNYRKEQLWGENLQTSTEILLQNDQLKKDVILAKSKINASS
;
A
#
# COMPACT_ATOMS: atom_id res chain seq x y z
N SER A 1 61.70 -49.70 56.90
CA SER A 1 60.51 -49.62 55.95
C SER A 1 60.34 -48.17 55.56
N LEU A 2 60.62 -47.91 54.30
CA LEU A 2 60.50 -46.61 53.65
C LEU A 2 59.06 -46.48 53.11
N ILE A 3 58.31 -45.51 53.60
CA ILE A 3 57.04 -45.13 53.06
C ILE A 3 57.31 -43.98 52.08
N SER A 4 57.21 -44.29 50.76
CA SER A 4 57.24 -43.31 49.68
C SER A 4 55.94 -42.53 49.66
N PHE A 5 55.96 -41.24 49.93
CA PHE A 5 54.88 -40.35 49.71
C PHE A 5 54.88 -39.97 48.23
N TYR A 6 53.89 -40.46 47.44
CA TYR A 6 53.57 -39.95 46.12
C TYR A 6 52.79 -38.65 46.28
N PHE A 7 53.44 -37.54 45.97
CA PHE A 7 52.70 -36.29 45.73
C PHE A 7 52.03 -36.36 44.40
N PHE A 8 50.69 -36.52 44.41
CA PHE A 8 49.87 -36.22 43.24
C PHE A 8 49.92 -34.71 43.01
N LYS A 9 50.55 -34.27 41.91
CA LYS A 9 50.33 -32.93 41.36
C LYS A 9 48.87 -32.85 40.93
N VAL A 10 48.06 -32.11 41.67
CA VAL A 10 46.78 -31.67 41.25
C VAL A 10 46.99 -30.63 40.12
N ASP A 11 46.85 -31.04 38.89
CA ASP A 11 46.81 -30.10 37.77
C ASP A 11 45.70 -29.10 38.08
N GLN A 12 46.05 -27.83 38.12
CA GLN A 12 45.05 -26.75 38.25
C GLN A 12 44.05 -26.90 37.12
N VAL A 13 42.81 -27.31 37.45
CA VAL A 13 41.69 -27.22 36.57
C VAL A 13 41.55 -25.74 36.24
N LYS A 14 41.98 -25.36 35.04
CA LYS A 14 41.72 -24.02 34.53
C LYS A 14 40.21 -23.88 34.53
N SER A 15 39.70 -23.07 35.45
CA SER A 15 38.31 -22.67 35.49
C SER A 15 37.94 -22.17 34.08
N LEU A 16 37.03 -22.88 33.41
CA LEU A 16 36.43 -22.42 32.18
C LEU A 16 35.57 -21.18 32.52
N VAL A 17 36.22 -20.01 32.55
CA VAL A 17 35.48 -18.76 32.61
C VAL A 17 34.66 -18.69 31.29
N PRO A 18 33.33 -18.64 31.35
CA PRO A 18 32.55 -18.51 30.14
C PRO A 18 33.04 -17.29 29.37
N TYR A 19 33.45 -17.47 28.10
CA TYR A 19 33.87 -16.35 27.28
C TYR A 19 32.60 -15.57 26.92
N TYR A 20 32.35 -14.46 27.61
CA TYR A 20 31.29 -13.54 27.27
C TYR A 20 31.77 -12.66 26.13
N TYR A 21 31.22 -12.90 24.94
CA TYR A 21 31.38 -11.99 23.81
C TYR A 21 30.53 -10.75 24.06
N PHE A 22 31.15 -9.62 24.29
CA PHE A 22 30.49 -8.33 24.32
C PHE A 22 30.61 -7.72 22.93
N PRO A 23 29.51 -7.64 22.15
CA PRO A 23 29.58 -7.07 20.83
C PRO A 23 29.95 -5.59 20.90
N THR A 24 30.83 -5.14 20.00
CA THR A 24 31.17 -3.72 19.86
C THR A 24 29.94 -2.93 19.37
N SER A 25 29.98 -1.61 19.56
CA SER A 25 28.91 -0.74 19.02
C SER A 25 28.74 -0.87 17.50
N LYS A 26 29.83 -1.14 16.76
CA LYS A 26 29.81 -1.42 15.32
C LYS A 26 29.09 -2.73 15.04
N ASN A 27 29.41 -3.82 15.72
CA ASN A 27 28.73 -5.10 15.56
C ASN A 27 27.23 -4.99 15.86
N LEU A 28 26.85 -4.30 16.94
CA LEU A 28 25.44 -4.06 17.28
C LEU A 28 24.70 -3.28 16.20
N LYS A 29 25.36 -2.28 15.58
CA LYS A 29 24.77 -1.53 14.48
C LYS A 29 24.53 -2.41 13.25
N GLU A 30 25.53 -3.20 12.86
CA GLU A 30 25.42 -4.12 11.71
C GLU A 30 24.32 -5.17 11.95
N GLU A 31 24.29 -5.75 13.15
CA GLU A 31 23.28 -6.73 13.56
C GLU A 31 21.87 -6.12 13.53
N SER A 32 21.70 -4.90 14.05
CA SER A 32 20.40 -4.22 14.01
C SER A 32 19.88 -4.01 12.60
N LEU A 33 20.76 -3.67 11.65
CA LEU A 33 20.39 -3.49 10.24
C LEU A 33 20.02 -4.83 9.58
N SER A 34 20.75 -5.91 9.90
CA SER A 34 20.43 -7.26 9.44
C SER A 34 19.04 -7.72 9.94
N ILE A 35 18.77 -7.55 11.24
CA ILE A 35 17.44 -7.84 11.83
C ILE A 35 16.36 -6.99 11.18
N GLY A 36 16.62 -5.69 10.95
CA GLY A 36 15.69 -4.79 10.25
C GLY A 36 15.38 -5.26 8.83
N LYS A 37 16.40 -5.69 8.07
CA LYS A 37 16.21 -6.27 6.73
C LYS A 37 15.33 -7.52 6.76
N ASN A 38 15.57 -8.41 7.72
CA ASN A 38 14.74 -9.61 7.88
C ASN A 38 13.29 -9.25 8.26
N ALA A 39 13.09 -8.23 9.11
CA ALA A 39 11.76 -7.73 9.44
C ALA A 39 11.03 -7.22 8.18
N TYR A 40 11.72 -6.48 7.31
CA TYR A 40 11.16 -5.99 6.05
C TYR A 40 10.82 -7.12 5.08
N GLN A 41 11.65 -8.15 4.98
CA GLN A 41 11.35 -9.34 4.18
C GLN A 41 10.09 -10.06 4.67
N LEU A 42 9.93 -10.20 5.99
CA LEU A 42 8.72 -10.79 6.57
C LEU A 42 7.46 -9.99 6.28
N LEU A 43 7.54 -8.64 6.20
CA LEU A 43 6.43 -7.80 5.73
C LEU A 43 6.01 -8.18 4.30
N TYR A 44 6.99 -8.31 3.41
CA TYR A 44 6.74 -8.68 2.02
C TYR A 44 6.05 -10.04 1.88
N PHE A 45 6.37 -11.00 2.77
CA PHE A 45 5.73 -12.32 2.80
C PHE A 45 4.45 -12.38 3.64
N GLY A 46 3.90 -11.24 4.08
CA GLY A 46 2.66 -11.19 4.87
C GLY A 46 2.80 -11.69 6.31
N GLN A 47 4.02 -11.97 6.78
CA GLN A 47 4.28 -12.44 8.14
C GLN A 47 4.36 -11.27 9.13
N TYR A 48 3.27 -10.55 9.27
CA TYR A 48 3.23 -9.24 9.95
C TYR A 48 3.60 -9.29 11.42
N LYS A 49 3.17 -10.33 12.17
CA LYS A 49 3.49 -10.49 13.60
C LYS A 49 4.98 -10.74 13.83
N GLN A 50 5.59 -11.60 13.02
CA GLN A 50 7.02 -11.91 13.10
C GLN A 50 7.84 -10.67 12.73
N SER A 51 7.48 -9.98 11.66
CA SER A 51 8.08 -8.72 11.25
C SER A 51 8.06 -7.69 12.37
N LEU A 52 6.91 -7.50 13.04
CA LEU A 52 6.78 -6.55 14.15
C LEU A 52 7.75 -6.86 15.30
N ASN A 53 7.92 -8.14 15.65
CA ASN A 53 8.83 -8.54 16.71
C ASN A 53 10.29 -8.25 16.36
N LEU A 54 10.72 -8.58 15.13
CA LEU A 54 12.08 -8.28 14.67
C LEU A 54 12.32 -6.78 14.53
N ALA A 55 11.37 -6.02 14.00
CA ALA A 55 11.48 -4.57 13.88
C ALA A 55 11.62 -3.88 15.25
N LYS A 56 10.87 -4.32 16.26
CA LYS A 56 11.01 -3.85 17.64
C LYS A 56 12.41 -4.15 18.20
N LEU A 57 12.92 -5.35 17.95
CA LEU A 57 14.27 -5.74 18.39
C LEU A 57 15.33 -4.88 17.71
N ALA A 58 15.25 -4.69 16.40
CA ALA A 58 16.19 -3.88 15.63
C ALA A 58 16.27 -2.44 16.17
N VAL A 59 15.11 -1.79 16.40
CA VAL A 59 15.04 -0.44 16.98
C VAL A 59 15.56 -0.42 18.42
N LYS A 60 15.30 -1.45 19.24
CA LYS A 60 15.80 -1.53 20.61
C LYS A 60 17.33 -1.55 20.65
N ILE A 61 17.96 -2.23 19.69
CA ILE A 61 19.42 -2.30 19.55
C ILE A 61 19.99 -0.97 19.03
N ASN A 62 19.34 -0.35 18.04
CA ASN A 62 19.84 0.87 17.40
C ASN A 62 18.72 1.90 17.17
N LYS A 63 18.47 2.75 18.16
CA LYS A 63 17.47 3.81 18.10
C LYS A 63 17.85 5.01 17.21
N LYS A 64 19.11 5.09 16.77
CA LYS A 64 19.62 6.23 15.99
C LYS A 64 19.50 6.03 14.48
N ASP A 65 18.96 4.92 14.02
CA ASP A 65 18.76 4.65 12.59
C ASP A 65 17.31 4.87 12.18
N LYS A 66 17.10 5.88 11.31
CA LYS A 66 15.76 6.22 10.81
C LYS A 66 15.09 5.10 10.03
N LYS A 67 15.88 4.26 9.32
CA LYS A 67 15.34 3.16 8.51
C LYS A 67 14.69 2.10 9.38
N LEU A 68 15.28 1.82 10.54
CA LEU A 68 14.71 0.86 11.48
C LEU A 68 13.38 1.35 12.05
N TRP A 69 13.25 2.65 12.31
CA TRP A 69 11.99 3.24 12.72
C TRP A 69 10.93 3.21 11.62
N LEU A 70 11.32 3.40 10.35
CA LEU A 70 10.40 3.26 9.20
C LEU A 70 9.90 1.81 9.08
N ILE A 71 10.79 0.83 9.15
CA ILE A 71 10.42 -0.60 9.12
C ILE A 71 9.48 -0.95 10.29
N LEU A 72 9.77 -0.44 11.49
CA LEU A 72 8.91 -0.65 12.66
C LEU A 72 7.53 -0.02 12.43
N ALA A 73 7.47 1.19 11.91
CA ALA A 73 6.20 1.87 11.61
C ALA A 73 5.37 1.11 10.58
N GLU A 74 6.00 0.58 9.53
CA GLU A 74 5.34 -0.24 8.51
C GLU A 74 4.82 -1.56 9.10
N ALA A 75 5.64 -2.24 9.91
CA ALA A 75 5.22 -3.45 10.61
C ALA A 75 4.06 -3.19 11.59
N GLN A 76 4.06 -2.05 12.27
CA GLN A 76 2.97 -1.63 13.15
C GLN A 76 1.69 -1.34 12.33
N MET A 77 1.81 -0.65 11.20
CA MET A 77 0.68 -0.37 10.30
C MET A 77 0.07 -1.68 9.77
N ALA A 78 0.90 -2.63 9.32
CA ALA A 78 0.44 -3.94 8.84
C ALA A 78 -0.27 -4.78 9.92
N ASN A 79 0.02 -4.51 11.20
CA ASN A 79 -0.67 -5.11 12.35
C ASN A 79 -1.81 -4.22 12.90
N ASN A 80 -2.28 -3.21 12.17
CA ASN A 80 -3.32 -2.25 12.55
C ASN A 80 -3.01 -1.42 13.82
N LEU A 81 -1.74 -1.31 14.19
CA LEU A 81 -1.26 -0.54 15.33
C LEU A 81 -0.96 0.93 14.93
N TYR A 82 -1.96 1.60 14.36
CA TYR A 82 -1.82 2.90 13.70
C TYR A 82 -1.22 4.00 14.58
N LYS A 83 -1.67 4.11 15.83
CA LYS A 83 -1.11 5.09 16.79
C LYS A 83 0.37 4.84 17.06
N GLN A 84 0.77 3.58 17.21
CA GLN A 84 2.17 3.21 17.42
C GLN A 84 3.01 3.51 16.17
N SER A 85 2.46 3.22 14.97
CA SER A 85 3.09 3.54 13.70
C SER A 85 3.39 5.05 13.58
N LEU A 86 2.43 5.93 13.87
CA LEU A 86 2.65 7.37 13.89
C LEU A 86 3.74 7.78 14.90
N ASN A 87 3.78 7.17 16.07
CA ASN A 87 4.84 7.44 17.04
C ASN A 87 6.22 7.04 16.51
N SER A 88 6.34 5.87 15.88
CA SER A 88 7.58 5.42 15.26
C SER A 88 8.02 6.33 14.10
N LEU A 89 7.06 6.81 13.29
CA LEU A 89 7.32 7.80 12.23
C LEU A 89 7.76 9.16 12.80
N ASN A 90 7.26 9.56 13.96
CA ASN A 90 7.72 10.77 14.64
C ASN A 90 9.18 10.62 15.12
N GLU A 91 9.57 9.46 15.63
CA GLU A 91 10.97 9.20 15.98
C GLU A 91 11.89 9.20 14.73
N ALA A 92 11.45 8.59 13.62
CA ALA A 92 12.16 8.65 12.35
C ALA A 92 12.32 10.10 11.86
N GLN A 93 11.27 10.94 11.98
CA GLN A 93 11.28 12.34 11.59
C GLN A 93 12.26 13.19 12.41
N LYS A 94 12.36 12.96 13.73
CA LYS A 94 13.37 13.63 14.57
C LYS A 94 14.81 13.35 14.11
N LEU A 95 15.05 12.16 13.57
CA LEU A 95 16.38 11.75 13.07
C LEU A 95 16.66 12.32 11.67
N ASN A 96 15.64 12.52 10.85
CA ASN A 96 15.77 13.12 9.53
C ASN A 96 14.49 13.85 9.11
N PRO A 97 14.35 15.15 9.44
CA PRO A 97 13.14 15.93 9.17
C PRO A 97 12.83 16.14 7.69
N SER A 98 13.82 16.05 6.80
CA SER A 98 13.65 16.26 5.37
C SER A 98 13.48 14.99 4.53
N ASN A 99 13.26 13.84 5.17
CA ASN A 99 13.02 12.59 4.44
C ASN A 99 11.55 12.50 4.02
N SER A 100 11.29 12.66 2.71
CA SER A 100 9.96 12.56 2.08
C SER A 100 9.22 11.26 2.41
N GLU A 101 9.93 10.13 2.45
CA GLU A 101 9.40 8.80 2.74
C GLU A 101 8.64 8.73 4.08
N ILE A 102 9.12 9.45 5.11
CA ILE A 102 8.46 9.52 6.42
C ILE A 102 7.08 10.16 6.30
N TYR A 103 6.96 11.23 5.51
CA TYR A 103 5.69 11.94 5.33
C TYR A 103 4.72 11.12 4.48
N PHE A 104 5.21 10.44 3.44
CA PHE A 104 4.38 9.52 2.66
C PHE A 104 3.88 8.34 3.51
N ALA A 105 4.75 7.79 4.37
CA ALA A 105 4.34 6.76 5.32
C ALA A 105 3.29 7.27 6.33
N LYS A 106 3.44 8.50 6.86
CA LYS A 106 2.42 9.13 7.72
C LYS A 106 1.09 9.28 7.00
N SER A 107 1.11 9.72 5.74
CA SER A 107 -0.11 9.82 4.94
C SER A 107 -0.84 8.49 4.84
N ASN A 108 -0.11 7.41 4.55
CA ASN A 108 -0.70 6.07 4.47
C ASN A 108 -1.38 5.67 5.78
N VAL A 109 -0.77 5.96 6.93
CA VAL A 109 -1.39 5.69 8.24
C VAL A 109 -2.64 6.55 8.43
N TYR A 110 -2.59 7.86 8.12
CA TYR A 110 -3.74 8.75 8.24
C TYR A 110 -4.91 8.33 7.34
N LEU A 111 -4.64 7.85 6.11
CA LEU A 111 -5.66 7.28 5.23
C LEU A 111 -6.34 6.06 5.86
N LYS A 112 -5.57 5.15 6.46
CA LYS A 112 -6.12 3.96 7.14
C LYS A 112 -7.05 4.29 8.31
N ILE A 113 -6.86 5.43 8.96
CA ILE A 113 -7.73 5.90 10.05
C ILE A 113 -8.68 7.02 9.62
N SER A 114 -8.89 7.17 8.29
CA SER A 114 -9.83 8.13 7.68
C SER A 114 -9.59 9.60 8.04
N GLN A 115 -8.35 9.97 8.36
CA GLN A 115 -7.95 11.36 8.65
C GLN A 115 -7.44 12.06 7.38
N LEU A 116 -8.34 12.32 6.41
CA LEU A 116 -7.99 12.83 5.08
C LEU A 116 -7.18 14.12 5.12
N LYS A 117 -7.56 15.09 5.96
CA LYS A 117 -6.83 16.36 6.11
C LYS A 117 -5.37 16.14 6.54
N ASN A 118 -5.13 15.25 7.51
CA ASN A 118 -3.78 14.93 7.97
C ASN A 118 -2.98 14.19 6.91
N ALA A 119 -3.64 13.29 6.16
CA ALA A 119 -3.03 12.58 5.04
C ALA A 119 -2.58 13.56 3.95
N LYS A 120 -3.45 14.51 3.54
CA LYS A 120 -3.15 15.54 2.56
C LYS A 120 -1.96 16.39 2.99
N ASN A 121 -1.98 16.95 4.20
CA ASN A 121 -0.87 17.75 4.73
C ASN A 121 0.46 16.97 4.76
N ALA A 122 0.41 15.69 5.10
CA ALA A 122 1.61 14.85 5.08
C ALA A 122 2.14 14.65 3.65
N LEU A 123 1.28 14.36 2.66
CA LEU A 123 1.69 14.25 1.26
C LEU A 123 2.29 15.55 0.74
N GLU A 124 1.64 16.69 0.98
CA GLU A 124 2.11 18.01 0.58
C GLU A 124 3.49 18.30 1.18
N THR A 125 3.69 17.99 2.48
CA THR A 125 4.99 18.16 3.13
C THR A 125 6.05 17.24 2.50
N GLY A 126 5.73 16.00 2.21
CA GLY A 126 6.65 15.07 1.54
C GLY A 126 7.03 15.55 0.14
N LEU A 127 6.10 16.13 -0.61
CA LEU A 127 6.31 16.68 -1.95
C LEU A 127 7.16 17.96 -1.95
N ILE A 128 7.34 18.65 -0.83
CA ILE A 128 8.35 19.74 -0.73
C ILE A 128 9.76 19.16 -0.92
N PHE A 129 10.02 17.96 -0.38
CA PHE A 129 11.31 17.30 -0.46
C PHE A 129 11.48 16.42 -1.71
N GLU A 130 10.38 15.95 -2.30
CA GLU A 130 10.36 15.10 -3.49
C GLU A 130 9.21 15.50 -4.43
N PRO A 131 9.34 16.63 -5.15
CA PRO A 131 8.24 17.25 -5.91
C PRO A 131 7.74 16.42 -7.09
N ASP A 132 8.57 15.50 -7.61
CA ASP A 132 8.27 14.65 -8.76
C ASP A 132 7.89 13.21 -8.37
N ASN A 133 7.48 12.99 -7.11
CA ASN A 133 6.97 11.69 -6.70
C ASN A 133 5.55 11.47 -7.25
N HIS A 134 5.47 10.81 -8.42
CA HIS A 134 4.20 10.55 -9.12
C HIS A 134 3.18 9.79 -8.25
N LYS A 135 3.66 8.87 -7.38
CA LYS A 135 2.76 8.11 -6.49
C LYS A 135 2.14 9.00 -5.40
N ALA A 136 2.93 9.91 -4.82
CA ALA A 136 2.42 10.84 -3.82
C ALA A 136 1.42 11.84 -4.43
N ILE A 137 1.69 12.34 -5.65
CA ILE A 137 0.78 13.20 -6.40
C ILE A 137 -0.52 12.44 -6.73
N PHE A 138 -0.42 11.18 -7.17
CA PHE A 138 -1.57 10.30 -7.39
C PHE A 138 -2.41 10.11 -6.11
N GLN A 139 -1.77 9.89 -4.97
CA GLN A 139 -2.48 9.76 -3.69
C GLN A 139 -3.20 11.05 -3.30
N LEU A 140 -2.62 12.24 -3.56
CA LEU A 140 -3.34 13.51 -3.40
C LEU A 140 -4.57 13.56 -4.30
N GLY A 141 -4.43 13.17 -5.58
CA GLY A 141 -5.55 13.07 -6.49
C GLY A 141 -6.67 12.15 -5.99
N ASN A 142 -6.29 11.02 -5.37
CA ASN A 142 -7.26 10.11 -4.76
C ASN A 142 -7.98 10.75 -3.56
N ILE A 143 -7.29 11.53 -2.73
CA ILE A 143 -7.94 12.27 -1.63
C ILE A 143 -8.94 13.28 -2.19
N GLU A 144 -8.56 14.06 -3.20
CA GLU A 144 -9.48 15.00 -3.86
C GLU A 144 -10.69 14.30 -4.49
N LEU A 145 -10.48 13.11 -5.07
CA LEU A 145 -11.56 12.28 -5.60
C LEU A 145 -12.51 11.81 -4.50
N MET A 146 -12.00 11.39 -3.35
CA MET A 146 -12.79 11.02 -2.16
C MET A 146 -13.61 12.21 -1.63
N GLU A 147 -13.05 13.42 -1.68
CA GLU A 147 -13.71 14.66 -1.27
C GLU A 147 -14.63 15.24 -2.36
N LYS A 148 -14.77 14.55 -3.50
CA LYS A 148 -15.55 14.98 -4.68
C LYS A 148 -15.04 16.28 -5.35
N ASN A 149 -13.80 16.64 -5.10
CA ASN A 149 -13.11 17.77 -5.73
C ASN A 149 -12.55 17.34 -7.10
N TYR A 150 -13.44 16.97 -8.01
CA TYR A 150 -13.08 16.29 -9.27
C TYR A 150 -12.13 17.09 -10.16
N SER A 151 -12.19 18.42 -10.13
CA SER A 151 -11.31 19.28 -10.95
C SER A 151 -9.88 19.21 -10.48
N GLU A 152 -9.65 19.34 -9.18
CA GLU A 152 -8.36 19.22 -8.52
C GLU A 152 -7.78 17.81 -8.68
N ALA A 153 -8.62 16.78 -8.51
CA ALA A 153 -8.23 15.40 -8.75
C ALA A 153 -7.70 15.18 -10.18
N ILE A 154 -8.43 15.70 -11.19
CA ILE A 154 -8.02 15.60 -12.60
C ILE A 154 -6.66 16.26 -12.83
N ASP A 155 -6.40 17.42 -12.25
CA ASP A 155 -5.14 18.14 -12.46
C ASP A 155 -3.96 17.43 -11.76
N LEU A 156 -4.19 16.84 -10.59
CA LEU A 156 -3.20 16.02 -9.90
C LEU A 156 -2.89 14.72 -10.68
N PHE A 157 -3.92 14.04 -11.21
CA PHE A 157 -3.69 12.86 -12.04
C PHE A 157 -2.92 13.21 -13.31
N LYS A 158 -3.24 14.33 -13.99
CA LYS A 158 -2.44 14.82 -15.13
C LYS A 158 -0.97 15.05 -14.76
N LYS A 159 -0.72 15.66 -13.59
CA LYS A 159 0.65 15.89 -13.12
C LYS A 159 1.36 14.55 -12.89
N SER A 160 0.71 13.58 -12.27
CA SER A 160 1.25 12.24 -12.06
C SER A 160 1.57 11.52 -13.37
N ILE A 161 0.64 11.55 -14.34
CA ILE A 161 0.79 10.94 -15.67
C ILE A 161 1.92 11.62 -16.45
N LYS A 162 2.07 12.96 -16.35
CA LYS A 162 3.19 13.67 -17.00
C LYS A 162 4.54 13.17 -16.53
N ILE A 163 4.68 12.80 -15.24
CA ILE A 163 5.92 12.26 -14.68
C ILE A 163 6.09 10.78 -15.07
N LYS A 164 5.03 10.00 -15.02
CA LYS A 164 5.00 8.59 -15.38
C LYS A 164 3.86 8.29 -16.35
N PRO A 165 4.12 8.35 -17.68
CA PRO A 165 3.08 8.21 -18.71
C PRO A 165 2.36 6.84 -18.74
N ASP A 166 3.03 5.77 -18.31
CA ASP A 166 2.50 4.41 -18.25
C ASP A 166 1.83 4.07 -16.89
N PHE A 167 1.53 5.08 -16.08
CA PHE A 167 0.87 4.89 -14.78
C PHE A 167 -0.65 4.74 -14.98
N TRP A 168 -1.07 3.55 -15.42
CA TRP A 168 -2.46 3.27 -15.79
C TRP A 168 -3.48 3.59 -14.67
N GLN A 169 -3.11 3.43 -13.39
CA GLN A 169 -4.00 3.76 -12.26
C GLN A 169 -4.35 5.25 -12.22
N ALA A 170 -3.40 6.13 -12.52
CA ALA A 170 -3.67 7.57 -12.55
C ALA A 170 -4.54 7.94 -13.77
N ILE A 171 -4.32 7.28 -14.92
CA ILE A 171 -5.14 7.45 -16.13
C ILE A 171 -6.57 6.97 -15.86
N ASN A 172 -6.73 5.79 -15.26
CA ASN A 172 -8.01 5.24 -14.86
C ASN A 172 -8.77 6.19 -13.92
N ASN A 173 -8.12 6.64 -12.82
CA ASN A 173 -8.77 7.51 -11.84
C ASN A 173 -9.10 8.90 -12.41
N GLN A 174 -8.31 9.38 -13.36
CA GLN A 174 -8.69 10.56 -14.14
C GLN A 174 -9.97 10.32 -14.95
N GLY A 175 -10.12 9.12 -15.51
CA GLY A 175 -11.34 8.66 -16.20
C GLY A 175 -12.55 8.66 -15.26
N LEU A 176 -12.39 8.13 -14.03
CA LEU A 176 -13.42 8.16 -12.98
C LEU A 176 -13.87 9.61 -12.69
N ALA A 177 -12.91 10.52 -12.47
CA ALA A 177 -13.21 11.92 -12.18
C ALA A 177 -13.93 12.63 -13.35
N TYR A 178 -13.55 12.37 -14.60
CA TYR A 178 -14.24 12.92 -15.76
C TYR A 178 -15.66 12.36 -15.91
N PHE A 179 -15.90 11.09 -15.57
CA PHE A 179 -17.23 10.51 -15.57
C PHE A 179 -18.15 11.27 -14.61
N GLU A 180 -17.71 11.49 -13.38
CA GLU A 180 -18.49 12.23 -12.38
C GLU A 180 -18.79 13.67 -12.80
N LYS A 181 -17.93 14.29 -13.62
CA LYS A 181 -18.17 15.59 -14.27
C LYS A 181 -19.03 15.51 -15.52
N ASN A 182 -19.64 14.36 -15.82
CA ASN A 182 -20.42 14.12 -17.04
C ASN A 182 -19.65 14.41 -18.36
N LYS A 183 -18.32 14.18 -18.34
CA LYS A 183 -17.46 14.32 -19.52
C LYS A 183 -17.16 12.94 -20.13
N ILE A 184 -18.22 12.21 -20.50
CA ILE A 184 -18.18 10.78 -20.89
C ILE A 184 -17.17 10.50 -22.00
N ASN A 185 -17.10 11.33 -23.04
CA ASN A 185 -16.13 11.12 -24.13
C ASN A 185 -14.67 11.20 -23.69
N LYS A 186 -14.36 11.98 -22.63
CA LYS A 186 -13.02 12.02 -22.05
C LYS A 186 -12.75 10.77 -21.19
N SER A 187 -13.75 10.32 -20.42
CA SER A 187 -13.67 9.08 -19.67
C SER A 187 -13.40 7.88 -20.57
N VAL A 188 -14.13 7.76 -21.67
CA VAL A 188 -13.94 6.67 -22.67
C VAL A 188 -12.48 6.61 -23.10
N LYS A 189 -11.92 7.73 -23.59
CA LYS A 189 -10.52 7.77 -24.04
C LYS A 189 -9.52 7.36 -22.97
N LEU A 190 -9.74 7.78 -21.72
CA LEU A 190 -8.85 7.47 -20.61
C LEU A 190 -8.95 6.01 -20.18
N PHE A 191 -10.16 5.43 -20.15
CA PHE A 191 -10.29 4.00 -19.87
C PHE A 191 -9.69 3.15 -21.00
N GLU A 192 -9.87 3.53 -22.27
CA GLU A 192 -9.21 2.87 -23.41
C GLU A 192 -7.68 2.95 -23.29
N GLU A 193 -7.13 4.10 -22.93
CA GLU A 193 -5.71 4.30 -22.70
C GLU A 193 -5.22 3.44 -21.53
N ALA A 194 -5.90 3.43 -20.39
CA ALA A 194 -5.55 2.59 -19.24
C ALA A 194 -5.55 1.09 -19.62
N ILE A 195 -6.55 0.63 -20.37
CA ILE A 195 -6.66 -0.75 -20.86
C ILE A 195 -5.50 -1.10 -21.80
N SER A 196 -5.08 -0.16 -22.65
CA SER A 196 -3.97 -0.38 -23.59
C SER A 196 -2.61 -0.57 -22.88
N ILE A 197 -2.43 0.02 -21.70
CA ILE A 197 -1.22 -0.14 -20.87
C ILE A 197 -1.31 -1.42 -20.04
N GLU A 198 -2.43 -1.59 -19.34
CA GLU A 198 -2.69 -2.78 -18.53
C GLU A 198 -4.19 -3.11 -18.52
N GLU A 199 -4.53 -4.25 -19.10
CA GLU A 199 -5.91 -4.70 -19.17
C GLU A 199 -6.40 -5.21 -17.80
N ASN A 200 -7.02 -4.33 -17.04
CA ASN A 200 -7.54 -4.60 -15.69
C ASN A 200 -9.07 -4.54 -15.64
N ALA A 201 -9.67 -5.16 -14.60
CA ALA A 201 -11.11 -5.22 -14.43
C ALA A 201 -11.74 -3.83 -14.28
N GLU A 202 -11.06 -2.94 -13.55
CA GLU A 202 -11.58 -1.60 -13.25
C GLU A 202 -11.80 -0.75 -14.50
N PRO A 203 -10.79 -0.48 -15.35
CA PRO A 203 -10.99 0.32 -16.54
C PRO A 203 -11.90 -0.36 -17.56
N LEU A 204 -11.94 -1.70 -17.64
CA LEU A 204 -12.89 -2.43 -18.49
C LEU A 204 -14.34 -2.15 -18.09
N LEU A 205 -14.67 -2.24 -16.81
CA LEU A 205 -16.01 -1.97 -16.30
C LEU A 205 -16.36 -0.49 -16.36
N GLY A 206 -15.39 0.40 -16.13
CA GLY A 206 -15.52 1.84 -16.30
C GLY A 206 -15.90 2.20 -17.75
N LEU A 207 -15.18 1.64 -18.73
CA LEU A 207 -15.46 1.80 -20.16
C LEU A 207 -16.84 1.26 -20.52
N ALA A 208 -17.18 0.05 -20.05
CA ALA A 208 -18.51 -0.55 -20.26
C ALA A 208 -19.62 0.38 -19.79
N SER A 209 -19.47 0.97 -18.61
CA SER A 209 -20.45 1.89 -18.03
C SER A 209 -20.58 3.19 -18.84
N CYS A 210 -19.51 3.65 -19.48
CA CYS A 210 -19.54 4.78 -20.43
C CYS A 210 -20.32 4.45 -21.71
N LEU A 211 -20.15 3.22 -22.23
CA LEU A 211 -20.69 2.79 -23.50
C LEU A 211 -22.13 2.26 -23.41
N ARG A 212 -22.65 2.06 -22.21
CA ARG A 212 -23.96 1.44 -21.93
C ARG A 212 -25.11 1.92 -22.81
N ILE A 213 -25.14 3.20 -23.16
CA ILE A 213 -26.22 3.78 -23.98
C ILE A 213 -25.87 3.77 -25.48
N LYS A 214 -24.58 3.97 -25.79
CA LYS A 214 -24.14 4.19 -27.17
C LYS A 214 -23.84 2.87 -27.90
N ASP A 215 -23.30 1.87 -27.16
CA ASP A 215 -22.94 0.58 -27.71
C ASP A 215 -23.12 -0.48 -26.60
N ILE A 216 -24.37 -0.95 -26.46
CA ILE A 216 -24.72 -1.90 -25.41
C ILE A 216 -24.03 -3.26 -25.60
N GLU A 217 -23.85 -3.71 -26.85
CA GLU A 217 -23.22 -5.00 -27.12
C GLU A 217 -21.76 -5.03 -26.65
N LEU A 218 -20.99 -4.00 -26.98
CA LEU A 218 -19.61 -3.86 -26.50
C LEU A 218 -19.58 -3.69 -24.97
N ALA A 219 -20.48 -2.90 -24.39
CA ALA A 219 -20.58 -2.71 -22.96
C ALA A 219 -20.80 -4.06 -22.20
N LEU A 220 -21.67 -4.93 -22.72
CA LEU A 220 -21.92 -6.25 -22.16
C LEU A 220 -20.69 -7.16 -22.26
N GLN A 221 -19.98 -7.15 -23.39
CA GLN A 221 -18.75 -7.92 -23.57
C GLN A 221 -17.65 -7.48 -22.59
N LEU A 222 -17.43 -6.17 -22.46
CA LEU A 222 -16.46 -5.61 -21.53
C LEU A 222 -16.80 -5.93 -20.07
N THR A 223 -18.10 -5.88 -19.73
CA THR A 223 -18.56 -6.24 -18.37
C THR A 223 -18.28 -7.71 -18.05
N LYS A 224 -18.59 -8.64 -18.96
CA LYS A 224 -18.24 -10.07 -18.78
C LYS A 224 -16.76 -10.26 -18.57
N LYS A 225 -15.93 -9.58 -19.37
CA LYS A 225 -14.48 -9.64 -19.27
C LYS A 225 -13.98 -9.08 -17.92
N ALA A 226 -14.52 -7.96 -17.46
CA ALA A 226 -14.19 -7.36 -16.18
C ALA A 226 -14.51 -8.29 -15.00
N LEU A 227 -15.74 -8.86 -14.95
CA LEU A 227 -16.18 -9.77 -13.89
C LEU A 227 -15.42 -11.11 -13.90
N THR A 228 -14.91 -11.52 -15.08
CA THR A 228 -14.03 -12.70 -15.18
C THR A 228 -12.65 -12.44 -14.57
N LYS A 229 -12.09 -11.25 -14.80
CA LYS A 229 -10.78 -10.84 -14.26
C LYS A 229 -10.82 -10.61 -12.74
N ASP A 230 -11.80 -9.86 -12.28
CA ASP A 230 -12.02 -9.61 -10.84
C ASP A 230 -13.51 -9.60 -10.51
N PRO A 231 -14.03 -10.71 -9.94
CA PRO A 231 -15.42 -10.83 -9.55
C PRO A 231 -15.88 -9.79 -8.52
N ASN A 232 -14.96 -9.23 -7.71
CA ASN A 232 -15.30 -8.27 -6.67
C ASN A 232 -15.98 -7.01 -7.23
N TYR A 233 -15.71 -6.66 -8.49
CA TYR A 233 -16.35 -5.52 -9.15
C TYR A 233 -17.86 -5.67 -9.36
N VAL A 234 -18.47 -6.83 -9.11
CA VAL A 234 -19.93 -6.97 -9.04
C VAL A 234 -20.51 -6.27 -7.81
N SER A 235 -19.70 -6.06 -6.75
CA SER A 235 -20.12 -5.46 -5.50
C SER A 235 -20.06 -3.93 -5.54
N TYR A 236 -21.20 -3.29 -5.20
CA TYR A 236 -21.26 -1.84 -5.02
C TYR A 236 -20.24 -1.33 -3.99
N ASN A 237 -20.14 -2.01 -2.85
CA ASN A 237 -19.23 -1.61 -1.77
C ASN A 237 -17.77 -1.71 -2.21
N TYR A 238 -17.39 -2.76 -2.91
CA TYR A 238 -16.03 -2.91 -3.44
C TYR A 238 -15.68 -1.76 -4.40
N ARG A 239 -16.54 -1.46 -5.38
CA ARG A 239 -16.32 -0.32 -6.28
C ARG A 239 -16.23 1.01 -5.54
N LYS A 240 -17.02 1.19 -4.45
CA LYS A 240 -16.92 2.38 -3.59
C LYS A 240 -15.56 2.48 -2.90
N GLU A 241 -15.00 1.36 -2.46
CA GLU A 241 -13.62 1.30 -1.91
C GLU A 241 -12.56 1.61 -2.97
N GLN A 242 -12.86 1.35 -4.26
CA GLN A 242 -12.05 1.74 -5.40
C GLN A 242 -12.31 3.18 -5.87
N LEU A 243 -12.92 4.02 -5.05
CA LEU A 243 -13.20 5.44 -5.26
C LEU A 243 -14.20 5.76 -6.38
N TRP A 244 -15.04 4.81 -6.76
CA TRP A 244 -16.10 5.05 -7.74
C TRP A 244 -17.15 6.01 -7.19
N GLY A 245 -17.42 7.08 -7.94
CA GLY A 245 -18.45 8.06 -7.60
C GLY A 245 -19.87 7.55 -7.91
N GLU A 246 -20.84 8.31 -7.50
CA GLU A 246 -22.26 7.90 -7.55
C GLU A 246 -22.80 7.75 -8.97
N ASN A 247 -22.35 8.62 -9.90
CA ASN A 247 -22.83 8.56 -11.28
C ASN A 247 -22.34 7.29 -11.99
N LEU A 248 -21.06 6.95 -11.82
CA LEU A 248 -20.51 5.74 -12.41
C LEU A 248 -21.09 4.48 -11.74
N GLN A 249 -21.27 4.49 -10.42
CA GLN A 249 -21.94 3.41 -9.69
C GLN A 249 -23.35 3.16 -10.25
N THR A 250 -24.16 4.22 -10.38
CA THR A 250 -25.52 4.11 -10.91
C THR A 250 -25.52 3.56 -12.34
N SER A 251 -24.61 4.05 -13.20
CA SER A 251 -24.49 3.56 -14.57
C SER A 251 -24.15 2.06 -14.60
N THR A 252 -23.24 1.64 -13.71
CA THR A 252 -22.80 0.25 -13.62
C THR A 252 -23.91 -0.66 -13.08
N GLU A 253 -24.65 -0.24 -12.05
CA GLU A 253 -25.78 -1.02 -11.53
C GLU A 253 -26.83 -1.30 -12.59
N ILE A 254 -27.17 -0.29 -13.41
CA ILE A 254 -28.11 -0.49 -14.54
C ILE A 254 -27.56 -1.52 -15.53
N LEU A 255 -26.26 -1.47 -15.82
CA LEU A 255 -25.62 -2.42 -16.73
C LEU A 255 -25.64 -3.85 -16.15
N LEU A 256 -25.30 -4.02 -14.87
CA LEU A 256 -25.29 -5.32 -14.19
C LEU A 256 -26.68 -5.98 -14.04
N GLN A 257 -27.76 -5.18 -14.14
CA GLN A 257 -29.15 -5.67 -14.15
C GLN A 257 -29.61 -6.19 -15.52
N ASN A 258 -28.79 -6.07 -16.56
CA ASN A 258 -29.15 -6.57 -17.89
C ASN A 258 -29.28 -8.10 -17.89
N ASP A 259 -30.36 -8.63 -18.46
CA ASP A 259 -30.65 -10.07 -18.50
C ASP A 259 -29.54 -10.91 -19.13
N GLN A 260 -28.82 -10.36 -20.11
CA GLN A 260 -27.69 -11.04 -20.75
C GLN A 260 -26.48 -11.21 -19.83
N LEU A 261 -26.39 -10.46 -18.74
CA LEU A 261 -25.33 -10.56 -17.71
C LEU A 261 -25.73 -11.40 -16.50
N LYS A 262 -26.99 -11.85 -16.41
CA LYS A 262 -27.52 -12.53 -15.22
C LYS A 262 -26.66 -13.71 -14.76
N LYS A 263 -26.21 -14.53 -15.70
CA LYS A 263 -25.35 -15.69 -15.40
C LYS A 263 -23.97 -15.26 -14.89
N ASP A 264 -23.35 -14.25 -15.53
CA ASP A 264 -22.03 -13.74 -15.19
C ASP A 264 -22.04 -13.06 -13.81
N VAL A 265 -23.09 -12.28 -13.51
CA VAL A 265 -23.31 -11.63 -12.22
C VAL A 265 -23.49 -12.67 -11.09
N ILE A 266 -24.30 -13.73 -11.30
CA ILE A 266 -24.49 -14.81 -10.33
C ILE A 266 -23.16 -15.52 -10.09
N LEU A 267 -22.41 -15.84 -11.14
CA LEU A 267 -21.11 -16.49 -11.04
C LEU A 267 -20.10 -15.63 -10.27
N ALA A 268 -20.05 -14.33 -10.57
CA ALA A 268 -19.17 -13.42 -9.84
C ALA A 268 -19.50 -13.36 -8.34
N LYS A 269 -20.79 -13.23 -7.99
CA LYS A 269 -21.26 -13.25 -6.60
C LYS A 269 -20.94 -14.56 -5.87
N SER A 270 -21.07 -15.71 -6.54
CA SER A 270 -20.75 -17.01 -5.93
C SER A 270 -19.25 -17.15 -5.63
N LYS A 271 -18.37 -16.63 -6.48
CA LYS A 271 -16.92 -16.64 -6.25
C LYS A 271 -16.50 -15.80 -5.04
N ILE A 272 -17.13 -14.63 -4.83
CA ILE A 272 -16.86 -13.79 -3.67
C ILE A 272 -17.25 -14.53 -2.37
N ASN A 273 -18.44 -15.14 -2.34
CA ASN A 273 -18.94 -15.85 -1.16
C ASN A 273 -18.10 -17.10 -0.83
N ALA A 274 -17.46 -17.72 -1.79
CA ALA A 274 -16.56 -18.86 -1.59
C ALA A 274 -15.16 -18.46 -1.06
N SER A 275 -14.79 -17.18 -1.17
CA SER A 275 -13.48 -16.63 -0.78
C SER A 275 -13.51 -15.92 0.58
N SER A 276 -14.72 -15.72 1.15
CA SER A 276 -14.97 -15.09 2.45
C SER A 276 -15.02 -16.14 3.56
#